data_967dcaf96173e0dc83460b1ff50b0044
#
_entry.id   967dcaf96173e0dc83460b1ff50b0044
#
_cell.length_a   1.000
_cell.length_b   1.000
_cell.length_c   1.000
_cell.angle_alpha   90.00
_cell.angle_beta   90.00
_cell.angle_gamma   90.00
#
_symmetry.space_group_name_H-M   'P 1'
#
loop_
_entity.id
_entity.type
_entity.pdbx_description
1 polymer ?
#
loop_
_entity_poly.entity_id
_entity_poly.type
_entity_poly.pdbx_seq_one_letter_code
_entity_poly.pdbx_strand_id
1 'polypeptide(L)'
;GPNLVVHQPEERLAAMDDWNKKHHGQSGLTARVRESTVTEADAEAQVLAFLQAHCDPRSAPLAGNSIHQDRRFIALYMPTVDTFLHYRMIDVSTVKELTQRWFPEDYSKRPPKRGSHRAIDDILESIAELRYYRAAVFRQL
;
A
#
# COMPACT_ATOMS: atom_id res chain seq x y z
N GLY A 1 3.53 10.36 4.69
CA GLY A 1 3.58 9.58 5.92
C GLY A 1 5.01 9.23 6.31
N PRO A 2 5.22 8.64 7.50
CA PRO A 2 6.54 8.23 7.94
C PRO A 2 7.13 7.15 7.02
N ASN A 3 8.44 7.18 6.82
CA ASN A 3 9.15 6.13 6.10
C ASN A 3 9.78 5.17 7.14
N LEU A 4 9.13 4.07 7.36
CA LEU A 4 9.47 3.11 8.41
C LEU A 4 9.92 1.78 7.81
N VAL A 5 10.89 1.16 8.45
CA VAL A 5 11.29 -0.22 8.19
C VAL A 5 11.19 -0.97 9.51
N VAL A 6 10.25 -1.89 9.61
CA VAL A 6 10.03 -2.68 10.83
C VAL A 6 11.08 -3.77 10.93
N HIS A 7 11.70 -3.89 12.10
CA HIS A 7 12.65 -4.96 12.40
C HIS A 7 11.99 -6.34 12.32
N GLN A 8 12.69 -7.30 11.73
CA GLN A 8 12.30 -8.70 11.78
C GLN A 8 13.52 -9.56 12.16
N PRO A 9 13.33 -10.60 12.99
CA PRO A 9 14.41 -11.50 13.39
C PRO A 9 14.95 -12.30 12.20
N GLU A 10 16.22 -12.65 12.25
CA GLU A 10 16.92 -13.38 11.19
C GLU A 10 16.23 -14.68 10.77
N GLU A 11 15.60 -15.35 11.73
CA GLU A 11 14.82 -16.56 11.48
C GLU A 11 13.68 -16.34 10.45
N ARG A 12 12.96 -15.21 10.56
CA ARG A 12 11.92 -14.84 9.58
C ARG A 12 12.50 -14.48 8.23
N LEU A 13 13.62 -13.76 8.21
CA LEU A 13 14.31 -13.41 6.97
C LEU A 13 14.84 -14.65 6.25
N ALA A 14 15.37 -15.63 6.99
CA ALA A 14 15.82 -16.90 6.45
C ALA A 14 14.68 -17.78 5.93
N ALA A 15 13.47 -17.66 6.47
CA ALA A 15 12.30 -18.41 6.06
C ALA A 15 11.62 -17.88 4.80
N MET A 16 12.02 -16.72 4.27
CA MET A 16 11.49 -16.20 2.99
C MET A 16 11.77 -17.17 1.85
N ASP A 17 10.88 -17.22 0.86
CA ASP A 17 11.12 -17.94 -0.40
C ASP A 17 12.25 -17.29 -1.23
N ASP A 18 12.74 -18.01 -2.24
CA ASP A 18 13.89 -17.59 -3.05
C ASP A 18 13.62 -16.30 -3.84
N TRP A 19 12.37 -16.10 -4.28
CA TRP A 19 11.98 -14.88 -4.99
C TRP A 19 12.11 -13.65 -4.08
N ASN A 20 11.54 -13.73 -2.87
CA ASN A 20 11.60 -12.66 -1.87
C ASN A 20 13.04 -12.40 -1.42
N LYS A 21 13.82 -13.44 -1.13
CA LYS A 21 15.25 -13.30 -0.77
C LYS A 21 16.03 -12.56 -1.83
N LYS A 22 15.84 -12.92 -3.10
CA LYS A 22 16.52 -12.28 -4.24
C LYS A 22 16.12 -10.82 -4.39
N HIS A 23 14.82 -10.52 -4.46
CA HIS A 23 14.33 -9.17 -4.74
C HIS A 23 14.56 -8.20 -3.58
N HIS A 24 14.31 -8.62 -2.37
CA HIS A 24 14.55 -7.78 -1.18
C HIS A 24 16.03 -7.66 -0.83
N GLY A 25 16.85 -8.66 -1.17
CA GLY A 25 18.31 -8.56 -1.08
C GLY A 25 18.87 -7.53 -2.07
N GLN A 26 18.45 -7.59 -3.34
CA GLN A 26 18.89 -6.66 -4.38
C GLN A 26 18.46 -5.21 -4.12
N SER A 27 17.26 -5.00 -3.57
CA SER A 27 16.77 -3.65 -3.20
C SER A 27 17.39 -3.10 -1.91
N GLY A 28 18.18 -3.90 -1.19
CA GLY A 28 18.73 -3.57 0.12
C GLY A 28 17.72 -3.58 1.27
N LEU A 29 16.47 -3.99 1.02
CA LEU A 29 15.43 -4.01 2.04
C LEU A 29 15.77 -4.99 3.17
N THR A 30 16.27 -6.18 2.84
CA THR A 30 16.65 -7.20 3.86
C THR A 30 17.69 -6.68 4.84
N ALA A 31 18.72 -5.95 4.36
CA ALA A 31 19.72 -5.34 5.22
C ALA A 31 19.09 -4.27 6.13
N ARG A 32 18.25 -3.39 5.59
CA ARG A 32 17.56 -2.36 6.37
C ARG A 32 16.63 -2.94 7.43
N VAL A 33 15.92 -4.04 7.12
CA VAL A 33 15.04 -4.73 8.08
C VAL A 33 15.86 -5.31 9.23
N ARG A 34 17.01 -5.92 8.93
CA ARG A 34 17.92 -6.50 9.93
C ARG A 34 18.50 -5.43 10.85
N GLU A 35 18.91 -4.29 10.31
CA GLU A 35 19.54 -3.19 11.04
C GLU A 35 18.52 -2.29 11.78
N SER A 36 17.26 -2.38 11.42
CA SER A 36 16.21 -1.56 12.03
C SER A 36 16.03 -1.92 13.51
N THR A 37 15.71 -0.89 14.30
CA THR A 37 15.29 -1.02 15.71
C THR A 37 13.79 -0.72 15.90
N VAL A 38 13.08 -0.38 14.82
CA VAL A 38 11.65 -0.04 14.86
C VAL A 38 10.84 -1.31 15.06
N THR A 39 10.10 -1.38 16.14
CA THR A 39 9.16 -2.48 16.41
C THR A 39 7.84 -2.28 15.67
N GLU A 40 7.00 -3.33 15.61
CA GLU A 40 5.64 -3.22 15.07
C GLU A 40 4.81 -2.19 15.85
N ALA A 41 4.95 -2.15 17.18
CA ALA A 41 4.28 -1.17 18.03
C ALA A 41 4.74 0.27 17.79
N ASP A 42 6.05 0.49 17.61
CA ASP A 42 6.60 1.81 17.27
C ASP A 42 6.09 2.27 15.90
N ALA A 43 6.03 1.38 14.94
CA ALA A 43 5.51 1.67 13.62
C ALA A 43 4.01 2.02 13.67
N GLU A 44 3.21 1.25 14.40
CA GLU A 44 1.80 1.54 14.61
C GLU A 44 1.57 2.92 15.23
N ALA A 45 2.31 3.24 16.31
CA ALA A 45 2.19 4.52 17.00
C ALA A 45 2.52 5.70 16.07
N GLN A 46 3.58 5.60 15.26
CA GLN A 46 3.97 6.65 14.33
C GLN A 46 2.97 6.81 13.18
N VAL A 47 2.44 5.71 12.63
CA VAL A 47 1.40 5.76 11.60
C VAL A 47 0.11 6.35 12.17
N LEU A 48 -0.30 5.96 13.37
CA LEU A 48 -1.49 6.49 14.03
C LEU A 48 -1.36 8.00 14.28
N ALA A 49 -0.23 8.46 14.80
CA ALA A 49 0.02 9.87 15.03
C ALA A 49 -0.05 10.68 13.71
N PHE A 50 0.50 10.15 12.63
CA PHE A 50 0.38 10.76 11.31
C PHE A 50 -1.09 10.86 10.87
N LEU A 51 -1.87 9.80 11.00
CA LEU A 51 -3.28 9.80 10.61
C LEU A 51 -4.09 10.80 11.42
N GLN A 52 -3.90 10.84 12.73
CA GLN A 52 -4.57 11.77 13.65
C GLN A 52 -4.29 13.25 13.34
N ALA A 53 -3.12 13.54 12.77
CA ALA A 53 -2.78 14.90 12.34
C ALA A 53 -3.45 15.32 11.02
N HIS A 54 -4.04 14.36 10.25
CA HIS A 54 -4.52 14.63 8.89
C HIS A 54 -5.99 14.31 8.67
N CYS A 55 -6.61 13.48 9.51
CA CYS A 55 -8.01 13.10 9.37
C CYS A 55 -8.64 12.73 10.72
N ASP A 56 -9.97 12.82 10.77
CA ASP A 56 -10.73 12.41 11.93
C ASP A 56 -10.86 10.88 12.02
N PRO A 57 -11.06 10.31 13.22
CA PRO A 57 -11.31 8.89 13.38
C PRO A 57 -12.47 8.42 12.51
N ARG A 58 -12.28 7.28 11.83
CA ARG A 58 -13.26 6.60 10.98
C ARG A 58 -13.77 7.42 9.79
N SER A 59 -13.06 8.48 9.39
CA SER A 59 -13.42 9.32 8.24
C SER A 59 -12.75 8.90 6.93
N ALA A 60 -11.48 8.47 7.00
CA ALA A 60 -10.67 8.16 5.83
C ALA A 60 -10.64 6.66 5.49
N PRO A 61 -11.13 6.24 4.30
CA PRO A 61 -10.96 4.88 3.82
C PRO A 61 -9.52 4.61 3.39
N LEU A 62 -9.03 3.40 3.64
CA LEU A 62 -7.77 2.94 3.08
C LEU A 62 -7.91 2.80 1.55
N ALA A 63 -6.95 3.31 0.79
CA ALA A 63 -6.99 3.32 -0.67
C ALA A 63 -5.67 2.83 -1.30
N GLY A 64 -5.76 2.07 -2.38
CA GLY A 64 -4.59 1.56 -3.12
C GLY A 64 -4.94 0.41 -4.04
N ASN A 65 -3.93 -0.15 -4.70
CA ASN A 65 -4.10 -1.33 -5.55
C ASN A 65 -4.08 -2.60 -4.69
N SER A 66 -5.09 -3.47 -4.87
CA SER A 66 -5.27 -4.69 -4.07
C SER A 66 -5.22 -4.44 -2.56
N ILE A 67 -5.75 -3.31 -2.16
CA ILE A 67 -5.63 -2.72 -0.82
C ILE A 67 -6.19 -3.62 0.30
N HIS A 68 -7.03 -4.58 -0.05
CA HIS A 68 -7.50 -5.60 0.88
C HIS A 68 -6.35 -6.43 1.47
N GLN A 69 -5.24 -6.61 0.74
CA GLN A 69 -4.07 -7.31 1.27
C GLN A 69 -3.40 -6.48 2.36
N ASP A 70 -3.18 -5.18 2.10
CA ASP A 70 -2.62 -4.26 3.10
C ASP A 70 -3.51 -4.20 4.34
N ARG A 71 -4.84 -4.16 4.14
CA ARG A 71 -5.81 -4.15 5.24
C ARG A 71 -5.69 -5.37 6.15
N ARG A 72 -5.43 -6.56 5.59
CA ARG A 72 -5.23 -7.78 6.38
C ARG A 72 -4.01 -7.67 7.29
N PHE A 73 -2.90 -7.11 6.78
CA PHE A 73 -1.70 -6.90 7.58
C PHE A 73 -1.92 -5.82 8.65
N ILE A 74 -2.56 -4.71 8.30
CA ILE A 74 -2.90 -3.64 9.25
C ILE A 74 -3.78 -4.18 10.37
N ALA A 75 -4.83 -4.93 10.05
CA ALA A 75 -5.73 -5.51 11.06
C ALA A 75 -5.01 -6.48 12.00
N LEU A 76 -4.00 -7.20 11.52
CA LEU A 76 -3.26 -8.17 12.33
C LEU A 76 -2.15 -7.54 13.17
N TYR A 77 -1.39 -6.59 12.60
CA TYR A 77 -0.18 -6.05 13.20
C TYR A 77 -0.30 -4.61 13.70
N MET A 78 -1.36 -3.89 13.30
CA MET A 78 -1.63 -2.50 13.66
C MET A 78 -3.12 -2.28 13.98
N PRO A 79 -3.69 -3.01 14.97
CA PRO A 79 -5.13 -3.02 15.23
C PRO A 79 -5.69 -1.65 15.62
N THR A 80 -4.88 -0.77 16.22
CA THR A 80 -5.28 0.59 16.56
C THR A 80 -5.44 1.44 15.30
N VAL A 81 -4.54 1.30 14.35
CA VAL A 81 -4.64 1.93 13.01
C VAL A 81 -5.86 1.39 12.27
N ASP A 82 -6.09 0.08 12.30
CA ASP A 82 -7.25 -0.55 11.68
C ASP A 82 -8.57 0.03 12.21
N THR A 83 -8.68 0.17 13.52
CA THR A 83 -9.86 0.74 14.19
C THR A 83 -10.04 2.23 13.90
N PHE A 84 -8.94 2.98 13.74
CA PHE A 84 -8.96 4.40 13.41
C PHE A 84 -9.44 4.68 11.99
N LEU A 85 -9.11 3.82 11.04
CA LEU A 85 -9.50 3.95 9.64
C LEU A 85 -11.00 3.69 9.44
N HIS A 86 -11.56 4.25 8.38
CA HIS A 86 -12.91 3.90 7.96
C HIS A 86 -12.98 2.41 7.56
N TYR A 87 -14.11 1.75 7.83
CA TYR A 87 -14.27 0.31 7.54
C TYR A 87 -14.29 -0.01 6.03
N ARG A 88 -14.67 0.94 5.19
CA ARG A 88 -14.64 0.79 3.72
C ARG A 88 -13.24 1.00 3.18
N MET A 89 -13.02 0.46 1.99
CA MET A 89 -11.77 0.61 1.23
C MET A 89 -12.06 1.13 -0.17
N ILE A 90 -11.06 1.75 -0.78
CA ILE A 90 -11.08 2.11 -2.21
C ILE A 90 -10.00 1.28 -2.89
N ASP A 91 -10.42 0.19 -3.54
CA ASP A 91 -9.50 -0.69 -4.26
C ASP A 91 -9.40 -0.25 -5.73
N VAL A 92 -8.26 0.34 -6.07
CA VAL A 92 -7.95 0.79 -7.44
C VAL A 92 -7.90 -0.39 -8.41
N SER A 93 -7.51 -1.58 -7.94
CA SER A 93 -7.51 -2.80 -8.76
C SER A 93 -8.92 -3.20 -9.17
N THR A 94 -9.93 -2.99 -8.33
CA THR A 94 -11.33 -3.23 -8.70
C THR A 94 -11.76 -2.29 -9.83
N VAL A 95 -11.45 -0.99 -9.73
CA VAL A 95 -11.75 -0.02 -10.79
C VAL A 95 -11.05 -0.41 -12.10
N LYS A 96 -9.79 -0.82 -12.01
CA LYS A 96 -9.00 -1.34 -13.14
C LYS A 96 -9.68 -2.52 -13.82
N GLU A 97 -10.09 -3.53 -13.04
CA GLU A 97 -10.75 -4.73 -13.55
C GLU A 97 -12.08 -4.41 -14.25
N LEU A 98 -12.89 -3.50 -13.70
CA LEU A 98 -14.12 -3.05 -14.31
C LEU A 98 -13.85 -2.27 -15.60
N THR A 99 -12.86 -1.38 -15.60
CA THR A 99 -12.45 -0.62 -16.79
C THR A 99 -11.98 -1.55 -17.90
N GLN A 100 -11.19 -2.58 -17.59
CA GLN A 100 -10.75 -3.55 -18.58
C GLN A 100 -11.89 -4.27 -19.28
N ARG A 101 -12.97 -4.60 -18.54
CA ARG A 101 -14.12 -5.33 -19.06
C ARG A 101 -15.12 -4.46 -19.79
N TRP A 102 -15.35 -3.26 -19.30
CA TRP A 102 -16.43 -2.40 -19.79
C TRP A 102 -15.95 -1.30 -20.72
N PHE A 103 -14.69 -0.88 -20.59
CA PHE A 103 -14.08 0.21 -21.35
C PHE A 103 -12.67 -0.18 -21.83
N PRO A 104 -12.52 -1.24 -22.68
CA PRO A 104 -11.21 -1.77 -23.06
C PRO A 104 -10.30 -0.76 -23.78
N GLU A 105 -10.88 0.20 -24.52
CA GLU A 105 -10.12 1.25 -25.18
C GLU A 105 -9.47 2.21 -24.16
N ASP A 106 -10.23 2.61 -23.14
CA ASP A 106 -9.70 3.47 -22.07
C ASP A 106 -8.67 2.69 -21.21
N TYR A 107 -8.95 1.42 -20.95
CA TYR A 107 -7.98 0.57 -20.27
C TYR A 107 -6.63 0.51 -20.99
N SER A 108 -6.62 0.45 -22.33
CA SER A 108 -5.39 0.40 -23.14
C SER A 108 -4.53 1.66 -23.03
N LYS A 109 -5.14 2.81 -22.75
CA LYS A 109 -4.50 4.13 -22.67
C LYS A 109 -4.01 4.49 -21.25
N ARG A 110 -4.20 3.59 -20.26
CA ARG A 110 -3.80 3.86 -18.88
C ARG A 110 -2.30 4.09 -18.74
N PRO A 111 -1.85 4.87 -17.75
CA PRO A 111 -0.43 5.09 -17.48
C PRO A 111 0.32 3.77 -17.29
N PRO A 112 1.51 3.62 -17.88
CA PRO A 112 2.35 2.45 -17.64
C PRO A 112 2.88 2.47 -16.20
N LYS A 113 3.00 1.29 -15.58
CA LYS A 113 3.65 1.13 -14.27
C LYS A 113 5.15 0.91 -14.48
N ARG A 114 5.97 1.60 -13.69
CA ARG A 114 7.43 1.51 -13.75
C ARG A 114 7.97 0.28 -13.02
N GLY A 115 7.20 -0.25 -12.04
CA GLY A 115 7.55 -1.48 -11.32
C GLY A 115 8.83 -1.36 -10.49
N SER A 116 9.08 -0.20 -9.89
CA SER A 116 10.27 0.03 -9.05
C SER A 116 10.25 -0.76 -7.74
N HIS A 117 9.08 -1.27 -7.36
CA HIS A 117 8.83 -1.98 -6.09
C HIS A 117 9.28 -1.19 -4.84
N ARG A 118 9.28 0.13 -4.92
CA ARG A 118 9.42 1.01 -3.77
C ARG A 118 8.02 1.46 -3.33
N ALA A 119 7.70 1.32 -2.06
CA ALA A 119 6.37 1.62 -1.52
C ALA A 119 5.84 3.02 -1.92
N ILE A 120 6.70 4.05 -1.90
CA ILE A 120 6.31 5.40 -2.30
C ILE A 120 5.97 5.51 -3.79
N ASP A 121 6.72 4.83 -4.64
CA ASP A 121 6.49 4.83 -6.09
C ASP A 121 5.19 4.08 -6.40
N ASP A 122 4.94 2.96 -5.74
CA ASP A 122 3.70 2.18 -5.87
C ASP A 122 2.47 2.99 -5.41
N ILE A 123 2.60 3.78 -4.34
CA ILE A 123 1.56 4.72 -3.87
C ILE A 123 1.28 5.78 -4.94
N LEU A 124 2.32 6.44 -5.47
CA LEU A 124 2.18 7.48 -6.48
C LEU A 124 1.58 6.93 -7.78
N GLU A 125 1.96 5.73 -8.19
CA GLU A 125 1.39 5.03 -9.35
C GLU A 125 -0.09 4.69 -9.12
N SER A 126 -0.47 4.24 -7.92
CA SER A 126 -1.87 3.96 -7.57
C SER A 126 -2.73 5.23 -7.61
N ILE A 127 -2.20 6.36 -7.13
CA ILE A 127 -2.88 7.65 -7.20
C ILE A 127 -3.05 8.10 -8.65
N ALA A 128 -2.00 7.99 -9.47
CA ALA A 128 -2.04 8.36 -10.88
C ALA A 128 -3.02 7.49 -11.66
N GLU A 129 -3.05 6.18 -11.39
CA GLU A 129 -3.95 5.23 -12.01
C GLU A 129 -5.43 5.55 -11.66
N LEU A 130 -5.73 5.81 -10.39
CA LEU A 130 -7.09 6.19 -9.97
C LEU A 130 -7.54 7.54 -10.56
N ARG A 131 -6.63 8.53 -10.63
CA ARG A 131 -6.91 9.82 -11.29
C ARG A 131 -7.22 9.64 -12.77
N TYR A 132 -6.48 8.77 -13.44
CA TYR A 132 -6.74 8.42 -14.83
C TYR A 132 -8.15 7.83 -15.02
N TYR A 133 -8.51 6.79 -14.24
CA TYR A 133 -9.85 6.20 -14.35
C TYR A 133 -10.95 7.19 -14.01
N ARG A 134 -10.75 8.06 -13.03
CA ARG A 134 -11.71 9.11 -12.71
C ARG A 134 -11.98 10.02 -13.91
N ALA A 135 -10.96 10.37 -14.66
CA ALA A 135 -11.09 11.25 -15.83
C ALA A 135 -11.63 10.53 -17.08
N ALA A 136 -11.23 9.26 -17.29
CA ALA A 136 -11.53 8.51 -18.50
C ALA A 136 -12.90 7.82 -18.47
N VAL A 137 -13.31 7.27 -17.32
CA VAL A 137 -14.47 6.37 -17.23
C VAL A 137 -15.63 6.94 -16.41
N PHE A 138 -15.37 7.75 -15.39
CA PHE A 138 -16.42 8.32 -14.57
C PHE A 138 -16.93 9.63 -15.21
N ARG A 139 -18.26 9.77 -15.33
CA ARG A 139 -18.85 11.02 -15.79
C ARG A 139 -18.46 12.15 -14.84
N GLN A 140 -17.98 13.23 -15.41
CA GLN A 140 -17.87 14.49 -14.66
C GLN A 140 -19.29 15.06 -14.57
N LEU A 141 -19.76 15.26 -13.35
CA LEU A 141 -21.01 15.98 -13.09
C LEU A 141 -20.76 17.47 -13.18
#